data_5b44b809a3c13b3db08170558210a32a
#
_entry.id   5b44b809a3c13b3db08170558210a32a
#
_cell.length_a   1.000
_cell.length_b   1.000
_cell.length_c   1.000
_cell.angle_alpha   90.00
_cell.angle_beta   90.00
_cell.angle_gamma   90.00
#
_symmetry.space_group_name_H-M   'P 1'
#
loop_
_entity.id
_entity.type
_entity.pdbx_description
1 polymer ?
#
loop_
_entity_poly.entity_id
_entity_poly.type
_entity_poly.pdbx_seq_one_letter_code
_entity_poly.pdbx_strand_id
1 'polypeptide(L)'
;VTGGMASIHDYDIIEPTVYDVNVHDFEFNGSVTAALYKDGERINSDDYVLAAFEGNQCVGYTKELSLPYQLSSRTSGSTVYPLMVYSNTVENRLTYEVYEKSTGLYYDVLNTLPFVQDMSYGNALEPIGMELSRQAYNHKISAPYPNPFNPVVSFDLTLNGMSHVDARIYDIQGREVAIVNDGMVSSQTLSWVASDYAS
;
A
#
# COMPACT_ATOMS: atom_id res chain seq x y z
N VAL A 1 -6.42 36.84 25.61
CA VAL A 1 -5.90 35.48 25.51
C VAL A 1 -6.05 35.05 24.05
N THR A 2 -4.95 35.11 23.31
CA THR A 2 -4.89 34.80 21.88
C THR A 2 -4.77 33.28 21.74
N GLY A 3 -5.87 32.63 21.29
CA GLY A 3 -5.86 31.24 20.89
C GLY A 3 -4.97 31.07 19.67
N GLY A 4 -3.91 30.29 19.81
CA GLY A 4 -3.03 29.95 18.71
C GLY A 4 -3.78 29.12 17.68
N MET A 5 -3.92 29.63 16.46
CA MET A 5 -4.36 28.87 15.32
C MET A 5 -3.32 27.77 15.05
N ALA A 6 -3.71 26.52 15.15
CA ALA A 6 -2.94 25.44 14.58
C ALA A 6 -3.02 25.58 13.04
N SER A 7 -1.96 26.09 12.45
CA SER A 7 -1.77 26.13 11.01
C SER A 7 -1.39 24.72 10.57
N ILE A 8 -2.26 24.06 9.81
CA ILE A 8 -1.91 22.86 9.08
C ILE A 8 -1.02 23.33 7.94
N HIS A 9 0.29 23.17 8.10
CA HIS A 9 1.27 23.41 7.05
C HIS A 9 1.27 22.22 6.11
N ASP A 10 1.31 22.55 4.82
CA ASP A 10 1.63 21.73 3.66
C ASP A 10 1.67 20.22 3.96
N TYR A 11 0.67 19.53 3.40
CA TYR A 11 0.81 18.10 3.24
C TYR A 11 1.99 17.89 2.27
N ASP A 12 3.19 17.67 2.80
CA ASP A 12 4.10 16.82 2.11
C ASP A 12 3.28 15.59 1.76
N ILE A 13 3.15 15.30 0.48
CA ILE A 13 2.72 13.99 0.02
C ILE A 13 3.87 13.09 0.50
N ILE A 14 3.78 12.67 1.75
CA ILE A 14 4.57 11.54 2.24
C ILE A 14 4.16 10.47 1.25
N GLU A 15 5.10 10.03 0.42
CA GLU A 15 4.90 8.81 -0.37
C GLU A 15 4.25 7.85 0.61
N PRO A 16 3.04 7.39 0.35
CA PRO A 16 2.36 6.56 1.32
C PRO A 16 3.34 5.44 1.63
N THR A 17 3.74 5.29 2.88
CA THR A 17 4.31 4.06 3.40
C THR A 17 3.16 3.06 3.38
N VAL A 18 2.65 2.82 2.17
CA VAL A 18 1.43 2.07 1.89
C VAL A 18 1.59 0.64 2.32
N TYR A 19 2.84 0.21 2.39
CA TYR A 19 3.16 -1.16 2.71
C TYR A 19 4.21 -1.18 3.82
N ASP A 20 3.83 -1.64 4.98
CA ASP A 20 4.74 -1.95 6.07
C ASP A 20 4.71 -3.45 6.35
N VAL A 21 5.87 -4.09 6.38
CA VAL A 21 6.02 -5.51 6.65
C VAL A 21 7.13 -5.71 7.65
N ASN A 22 6.78 -6.07 8.87
CA ASN A 22 7.76 -6.52 9.85
C ASN A 22 8.06 -8.01 9.62
N VAL A 23 9.18 -8.29 8.99
CA VAL A 23 9.58 -9.66 8.60
C VAL A 23 9.74 -10.62 9.79
N HIS A 24 9.92 -10.09 10.99
CA HIS A 24 10.06 -10.89 12.22
C HIS A 24 8.72 -11.45 12.74
N ASP A 25 7.60 -11.00 12.20
CA ASP A 25 6.27 -11.48 12.57
C ASP A 25 5.88 -12.77 11.81
N PHE A 26 6.75 -13.25 10.91
CA PHE A 26 6.48 -14.37 10.03
C PHE A 26 7.46 -15.53 10.23
N GLU A 27 6.93 -16.75 10.14
CA GLU A 27 7.70 -17.99 10.28
C GLU A 27 8.32 -18.46 8.95
N PHE A 28 7.60 -18.22 7.84
CA PHE A 28 7.99 -18.71 6.52
C PHE A 28 8.22 -17.56 5.55
N ASN A 29 9.03 -17.80 4.54
CA ASN A 29 9.24 -16.88 3.43
C ASN A 29 9.30 -17.60 2.09
N GLY A 30 9.23 -16.80 1.02
CA GLY A 30 9.40 -17.24 -0.35
C GLY A 30 9.76 -16.04 -1.22
N SER A 31 10.05 -16.30 -2.48
CA SER A 31 10.38 -15.26 -3.43
C SER A 31 9.57 -15.32 -4.70
N VAL A 32 9.26 -14.16 -5.25
CA VAL A 32 8.63 -13.99 -6.56
C VAL A 32 9.44 -12.96 -7.35
N THR A 33 9.81 -13.28 -8.59
CA THR A 33 10.34 -12.27 -9.50
C THR A 33 9.33 -12.06 -10.61
N ALA A 34 8.74 -10.89 -10.67
CA ALA A 34 7.64 -10.55 -11.58
C ALA A 34 8.04 -9.57 -12.68
N ALA A 35 7.29 -9.60 -13.78
CA ALA A 35 7.22 -8.54 -14.77
C ALA A 35 5.76 -8.09 -14.88
N LEU A 36 5.54 -6.78 -14.88
CA LEU A 36 4.19 -6.20 -14.91
C LEU A 36 3.73 -5.99 -16.36
N TYR A 37 2.45 -6.22 -16.60
CA TYR A 37 1.80 -6.02 -17.89
C TYR A 37 0.48 -5.25 -17.70
N LYS A 38 0.15 -4.40 -18.65
CA LYS A 38 -1.12 -3.69 -18.73
C LYS A 38 -1.64 -3.77 -20.17
N ASP A 39 -2.85 -4.30 -20.32
CA ASP A 39 -3.43 -4.59 -21.65
C ASP A 39 -2.52 -5.46 -22.55
N GLY A 40 -1.79 -6.40 -21.96
CA GLY A 40 -0.86 -7.29 -22.64
C GLY A 40 0.50 -6.67 -22.99
N GLU A 41 0.71 -5.39 -22.71
CA GLU A 41 1.98 -4.71 -22.94
C GLU A 41 2.83 -4.67 -21.65
N ARG A 42 4.13 -4.97 -21.79
CA ARG A 42 5.05 -4.97 -20.66
C ARG A 42 5.32 -3.56 -20.18
N ILE A 43 5.17 -3.35 -18.88
CA ILE A 43 5.53 -2.11 -18.20
C ILE A 43 7.04 -2.12 -17.92
N ASN A 44 7.74 -1.11 -18.46
CA ASN A 44 9.16 -0.86 -18.22
C ASN A 44 9.33 0.55 -17.64
N SER A 45 9.01 0.71 -16.36
CA SER A 45 8.99 2.01 -15.69
C SER A 45 9.43 1.85 -14.24
N ASP A 46 9.95 2.89 -13.63
CA ASP A 46 10.29 3.00 -12.22
C ASP A 46 9.16 3.60 -11.36
N ASP A 47 7.98 3.73 -11.95
CA ASP A 47 6.84 4.40 -11.34
C ASP A 47 5.95 3.47 -10.51
N TYR A 48 6.27 2.18 -10.47
CA TYR A 48 5.40 1.17 -9.86
C TYR A 48 6.01 0.51 -8.62
N VAL A 49 5.16 0.16 -7.67
CA VAL A 49 5.48 -0.65 -6.49
C VAL A 49 4.56 -1.86 -6.50
N LEU A 50 5.13 -3.07 -6.46
CA LEU A 50 4.39 -4.33 -6.37
C LEU A 50 4.30 -4.76 -4.91
N ALA A 51 3.12 -5.14 -4.45
CA ALA A 51 2.87 -5.69 -3.13
C ALA A 51 2.12 -7.01 -3.19
N ALA A 52 2.36 -7.87 -2.20
CA ALA A 52 1.69 -9.15 -2.00
C ALA A 52 0.87 -9.12 -0.71
N PHE A 53 -0.27 -9.80 -0.74
CA PHE A 53 -1.21 -9.86 0.37
C PHE A 53 -1.64 -11.29 0.67
N GLU A 54 -1.75 -11.58 1.96
CA GLU A 54 -2.47 -12.73 2.53
C GLU A 54 -3.77 -12.21 3.14
N GLY A 55 -4.89 -12.41 2.44
CA GLY A 55 -6.13 -11.72 2.78
C GLY A 55 -5.97 -10.19 2.67
N ASN A 56 -6.06 -9.48 3.80
CA ASN A 56 -5.88 -8.03 3.84
C ASN A 56 -4.54 -7.60 4.45
N GLN A 57 -3.70 -8.54 4.83
CA GLN A 57 -2.39 -8.25 5.39
C GLN A 57 -1.36 -8.16 4.27
N CYS A 58 -0.62 -7.05 4.20
CA CYS A 58 0.56 -6.95 3.35
C CYS A 58 1.64 -7.89 3.90
N VAL A 59 2.12 -8.78 3.04
CA VAL A 59 3.12 -9.80 3.39
C VAL A 59 4.40 -9.68 2.57
N GLY A 60 4.54 -8.61 1.81
CA GLY A 60 5.73 -8.30 1.05
C GLY A 60 5.49 -7.19 0.05
N TYR A 61 6.48 -6.36 -0.19
CA TYR A 61 6.45 -5.37 -1.26
C TYR A 61 7.84 -5.10 -1.81
N THR A 62 7.91 -4.61 -3.03
CA THR A 62 9.17 -4.30 -3.69
C THR A 62 9.04 -3.13 -4.65
N LYS A 63 10.19 -2.58 -4.98
CA LYS A 63 10.33 -1.63 -6.09
C LYS A 63 10.95 -2.35 -7.28
N GLU A 64 10.84 -1.75 -8.43
CA GLU A 64 11.44 -2.24 -9.67
C GLU A 64 12.97 -2.41 -9.55
N LEU A 65 13.51 -3.35 -10.28
CA LEU A 65 14.93 -3.54 -10.53
C LEU A 65 15.16 -3.59 -12.04
N SER A 66 15.86 -2.58 -12.56
CA SER A 66 16.27 -2.58 -13.97
C SER A 66 17.39 -3.59 -14.19
N LEU A 67 17.20 -4.49 -15.16
CA LEU A 67 18.23 -5.47 -15.50
C LEU A 67 19.37 -4.79 -16.26
N PRO A 68 20.63 -5.06 -15.87
CA PRO A 68 21.79 -4.59 -16.64
C PRO A 68 21.78 -5.10 -18.08
N TYR A 69 22.20 -4.25 -19.00
CA TYR A 69 22.28 -4.59 -20.42
C TYR A 69 23.01 -5.90 -20.72
N GLN A 70 24.02 -6.22 -19.90
CA GLN A 70 24.89 -7.38 -20.09
C GLN A 70 24.29 -8.74 -19.71
N LEU A 71 23.14 -8.77 -19.00
CA LEU A 71 22.55 -10.02 -18.55
C LEU A 71 21.84 -10.79 -19.67
N SER A 72 21.20 -10.10 -20.60
CA SER A 72 20.55 -10.70 -21.75
C SER A 72 20.13 -9.64 -22.79
N SER A 73 20.34 -9.92 -24.06
CA SER A 73 19.83 -9.07 -25.15
C SER A 73 18.31 -9.05 -25.22
N ARG A 74 17.63 -10.08 -24.64
CA ARG A 74 16.16 -10.17 -24.60
C ARG A 74 15.54 -9.41 -23.43
N THR A 75 16.30 -9.21 -22.34
CA THR A 75 15.82 -8.61 -21.08
C THR A 75 16.51 -7.30 -20.76
N SER A 76 17.51 -6.91 -21.55
CA SER A 76 18.23 -5.65 -21.38
C SER A 76 17.28 -4.46 -21.43
N GLY A 77 17.36 -3.60 -20.41
CA GLY A 77 16.45 -2.46 -20.23
C GLY A 77 15.03 -2.84 -19.78
N SER A 78 14.78 -4.12 -19.52
CA SER A 78 13.50 -4.56 -18.99
C SER A 78 13.48 -4.46 -17.48
N THR A 79 12.36 -3.96 -16.93
CA THR A 79 12.12 -3.88 -15.48
C THR A 79 11.59 -5.21 -14.97
N VAL A 80 12.11 -5.66 -13.83
CA VAL A 80 11.58 -6.77 -13.05
C VAL A 80 11.42 -6.36 -11.58
N TYR A 81 10.53 -7.05 -10.88
CA TYR A 81 10.15 -6.78 -9.50
C TYR A 81 10.49 -7.99 -8.65
N PRO A 82 11.67 -8.04 -8.01
CA PRO A 82 12.01 -9.07 -7.04
C PRO A 82 11.27 -8.78 -5.74
N LEU A 83 10.45 -9.72 -5.31
CA LEU A 83 9.58 -9.62 -4.16
C LEU A 83 9.86 -10.75 -3.19
N MET A 84 10.24 -10.43 -1.96
CA MET A 84 10.18 -11.38 -0.84
C MET A 84 8.77 -11.34 -0.26
N VAL A 85 8.20 -12.51 -0.03
CA VAL A 85 6.88 -12.69 0.57
C VAL A 85 6.99 -13.55 1.80
N TYR A 86 6.16 -13.26 2.78
CA TYR A 86 6.20 -13.87 4.10
C TYR A 86 4.83 -14.43 4.46
N SER A 87 4.76 -15.47 5.30
CA SER A 87 3.51 -16.01 5.80
C SER A 87 3.74 -16.83 7.08
N ASN A 88 2.69 -16.95 7.88
CA ASN A 88 2.61 -17.90 8.99
C ASN A 88 1.77 -19.13 8.63
N THR A 89 1.25 -19.18 7.39
CA THR A 89 0.40 -20.26 6.89
C THR A 89 1.02 -20.88 5.65
N VAL A 90 1.16 -22.17 5.63
CA VAL A 90 1.56 -22.92 4.44
C VAL A 90 0.35 -23.23 3.56
N GLU A 91 0.56 -23.35 2.25
CA GLU A 91 -0.49 -23.68 1.26
C GLU A 91 -1.60 -22.62 1.14
N ASN A 92 -1.25 -21.36 1.30
CA ASN A 92 -2.15 -20.23 1.13
C ASN A 92 -2.07 -19.65 -0.28
N ARG A 93 -2.99 -18.75 -0.64
CA ARG A 93 -2.95 -18.02 -1.92
C ARG A 93 -2.67 -16.55 -1.65
N LEU A 94 -1.66 -16.05 -2.36
CA LEU A 94 -1.33 -14.64 -2.35
C LEU A 94 -2.08 -13.92 -3.47
N THR A 95 -2.59 -12.74 -3.15
CA THR A 95 -3.05 -11.74 -4.10
C THR A 95 -2.01 -10.64 -4.23
N TYR A 96 -2.09 -9.86 -5.28
CA TYR A 96 -1.10 -8.83 -5.55
C TYR A 96 -1.78 -7.53 -5.95
N GLU A 97 -1.14 -6.44 -5.60
CA GLU A 97 -1.56 -5.07 -5.92
C GLU A 97 -0.35 -4.29 -6.43
N VAL A 98 -0.59 -3.37 -7.33
CA VAL A 98 0.42 -2.47 -7.86
C VAL A 98 -0.01 -1.03 -7.62
N TYR A 99 0.88 -0.25 -7.01
CA TYR A 99 0.72 1.18 -6.82
C TYR A 99 1.54 1.95 -7.88
N GLU A 100 0.89 2.88 -8.59
CA GLU A 100 1.50 3.78 -9.55
C GLU A 100 1.78 5.13 -8.88
N LYS A 101 3.06 5.45 -8.65
CA LYS A 101 3.50 6.62 -7.85
C LYS A 101 3.07 7.95 -8.47
N SER A 102 3.17 8.09 -9.79
CA SER A 102 2.88 9.35 -10.49
C SER A 102 1.41 9.73 -10.46
N THR A 103 0.51 8.75 -10.42
CA THR A 103 -0.95 8.98 -10.43
C THR A 103 -1.60 8.78 -9.07
N GLY A 104 -0.93 8.09 -8.15
CA GLY A 104 -1.51 7.67 -6.87
C GLY A 104 -2.59 6.59 -7.02
N LEU A 105 -2.63 5.91 -8.16
CA LEU A 105 -3.61 4.87 -8.45
C LEU A 105 -3.09 3.49 -8.08
N TYR A 106 -4.04 2.62 -7.72
CA TYR A 106 -3.80 1.22 -7.42
C TYR A 106 -4.46 0.34 -8.48
N TYR A 107 -3.85 -0.80 -8.75
CA TYR A 107 -4.33 -1.81 -9.68
C TYR A 107 -4.25 -3.17 -9.04
N ASP A 108 -5.36 -3.90 -9.04
CA ASP A 108 -5.31 -5.31 -8.69
C ASP A 108 -4.52 -6.07 -9.77
N VAL A 109 -3.74 -7.06 -9.36
CA VAL A 109 -3.12 -8.01 -10.26
C VAL A 109 -4.05 -9.19 -10.46
N LEU A 110 -4.31 -9.54 -11.72
CA LEU A 110 -5.25 -10.63 -12.06
C LEU A 110 -4.74 -12.01 -11.67
N ASN A 111 -3.43 -12.16 -11.51
CA ASN A 111 -2.79 -13.39 -11.10
C ASN A 111 -2.87 -13.62 -9.59
N THR A 112 -3.03 -14.86 -9.18
CA THR A 112 -2.79 -15.30 -7.80
C THR A 112 -1.79 -16.44 -7.82
N LEU A 113 -0.88 -16.47 -6.84
CA LEU A 113 0.09 -17.54 -6.70
C LEU A 113 -0.10 -18.26 -5.36
N PRO A 114 0.07 -19.58 -5.30
CA PRO A 114 0.09 -20.28 -4.02
C PRO A 114 1.36 -19.89 -3.26
N PHE A 115 1.24 -19.71 -1.96
CA PHE A 115 2.39 -19.62 -1.07
C PHE A 115 2.74 -21.02 -0.58
N VAL A 116 4.01 -21.37 -0.75
CA VAL A 116 4.60 -22.57 -0.15
C VAL A 116 5.93 -22.13 0.47
N GLN A 117 6.25 -22.67 1.63
CA GLN A 117 7.54 -22.38 2.28
C GLN A 117 8.70 -22.56 1.29
N ASP A 118 9.64 -21.60 1.31
CA ASP A 118 10.84 -21.58 0.46
C ASP A 118 10.56 -21.56 -1.06
N MET A 119 9.32 -21.19 -1.47
CA MET A 119 8.98 -21.10 -2.88
C MET A 119 9.85 -20.06 -3.60
N SER A 120 10.11 -20.32 -4.88
CA SER A 120 10.75 -19.38 -5.78
C SER A 120 10.06 -19.38 -7.13
N TYR A 121 9.31 -18.32 -7.43
CA TYR A 121 8.58 -18.17 -8.68
C TYR A 121 9.23 -17.12 -9.57
N GLY A 122 9.63 -17.55 -10.76
CA GLY A 122 10.31 -16.70 -11.72
C GLY A 122 11.76 -16.39 -11.32
N ASN A 123 12.44 -15.72 -12.20
CA ASN A 123 13.80 -15.21 -12.00
C ASN A 123 14.03 -13.98 -12.91
N ALA A 124 15.20 -13.35 -12.83
CA ALA A 124 15.50 -12.15 -13.58
C ALA A 124 15.43 -12.31 -15.12
N LEU A 125 15.69 -13.53 -15.65
CA LEU A 125 15.64 -13.81 -17.08
C LEU A 125 14.25 -14.28 -17.53
N GLU A 126 13.53 -14.97 -16.66
CA GLU A 126 12.20 -15.54 -16.89
C GLU A 126 11.27 -15.15 -15.73
N PRO A 127 10.89 -13.85 -15.62
CA PRO A 127 9.98 -13.39 -14.57
C PRO A 127 8.56 -13.91 -14.80
N ILE A 128 7.80 -14.06 -13.73
CA ILE A 128 6.37 -14.33 -13.81
C ILE A 128 5.66 -13.08 -14.38
N GLY A 129 4.91 -13.27 -15.46
CA GLY A 129 4.06 -12.21 -16.01
C GLY A 129 2.87 -11.95 -15.08
N MET A 130 2.70 -10.72 -14.65
CA MET A 130 1.57 -10.25 -13.84
C MET A 130 0.80 -9.20 -14.60
N GLU A 131 -0.46 -9.51 -14.93
CA GLU A 131 -1.35 -8.60 -15.65
C GLU A 131 -2.14 -7.75 -14.67
N LEU A 132 -2.10 -6.42 -14.87
CA LEU A 132 -2.86 -5.46 -14.09
C LEU A 132 -4.33 -5.43 -14.51
N SER A 133 -5.22 -5.20 -13.56
CA SER A 133 -6.63 -4.93 -13.86
C SER A 133 -6.75 -3.65 -14.70
N ARG A 134 -7.77 -3.60 -15.57
CA ARG A 134 -8.07 -2.38 -16.34
C ARG A 134 -8.63 -1.26 -15.49
N GLN A 135 -9.24 -1.61 -14.36
CA GLN A 135 -9.84 -0.66 -13.45
C GLN A 135 -8.83 -0.30 -12.37
N ALA A 136 -8.36 0.95 -12.42
CA ALA A 136 -7.61 1.55 -11.33
C ALA A 136 -8.56 2.10 -10.24
N TYR A 137 -8.07 2.18 -9.04
CA TYR A 137 -8.76 2.79 -7.93
C TYR A 137 -7.83 3.68 -7.10
N ASN A 138 -8.42 4.45 -6.20
CA ASN A 138 -7.69 5.40 -5.39
C ASN A 138 -8.27 5.37 -3.97
N HIS A 139 -7.41 5.20 -2.99
CA HIS A 139 -7.75 5.42 -1.60
C HIS A 139 -7.59 6.90 -1.28
N LYS A 140 -8.62 7.51 -0.72
CA LYS A 140 -8.62 8.93 -0.37
C LYS A 140 -9.11 9.15 1.04
N ILE A 141 -8.51 10.15 1.69
CA ILE A 141 -9.04 10.77 2.89
C ILE A 141 -9.35 12.23 2.56
N SER A 142 -10.52 12.72 2.96
CA SER A 142 -10.86 14.14 2.80
C SER A 142 -10.07 15.01 3.79
N ALA A 143 -9.96 16.31 3.51
CA ALA A 143 -9.62 17.25 4.55
C ALA A 143 -10.61 17.15 5.71
N PRO A 144 -10.16 17.30 6.98
CA PRO A 144 -11.04 17.28 8.14
C PRO A 144 -12.03 18.46 8.10
N TYR A 145 -13.29 18.19 8.45
CA TYR A 145 -14.34 19.19 8.47
C TYR A 145 -15.28 19.03 9.68
N PRO A 146 -15.84 20.15 10.23
CA PRO A 146 -15.43 21.55 9.94
C PRO A 146 -13.99 21.81 10.42
N ASN A 147 -13.34 22.79 9.81
CA ASN A 147 -12.04 23.26 10.25
C ASN A 147 -12.05 24.80 10.25
N PRO A 148 -11.99 25.52 11.42
CA PRO A 148 -11.85 24.97 12.78
C PRO A 148 -13.03 24.11 13.23
N PHE A 149 -12.76 23.11 14.08
CA PHE A 149 -13.78 22.22 14.63
C PHE A 149 -14.14 22.59 16.08
N ASN A 150 -15.38 22.24 16.51
CA ASN A 150 -15.81 22.39 17.90
C ASN A 150 -17.10 21.58 18.16
N PRO A 151 -17.11 20.57 19.01
CA PRO A 151 -15.98 19.76 19.46
C PRO A 151 -15.73 18.56 18.50
N VAL A 152 -16.50 18.45 17.41
CA VAL A 152 -16.48 17.29 16.49
C VAL A 152 -15.75 17.66 15.20
N VAL A 153 -14.87 16.78 14.78
CA VAL A 153 -14.26 16.81 13.44
C VAL A 153 -14.57 15.51 12.73
N SER A 154 -14.81 15.59 11.43
CA SER A 154 -15.07 14.44 10.56
C SER A 154 -14.15 14.45 9.36
N PHE A 155 -13.93 13.27 8.77
CA PHE A 155 -13.23 13.11 7.49
C PHE A 155 -13.80 11.89 6.76
N ASP A 156 -13.87 11.98 5.44
CA ASP A 156 -14.40 10.92 4.59
C ASP A 156 -13.27 10.03 4.08
N LEU A 157 -13.44 8.73 4.23
CA LEU A 157 -12.62 7.71 3.62
C LEU A 157 -13.29 7.23 2.33
N THR A 158 -12.52 7.20 1.25
CA THR A 158 -12.88 6.52 0.00
C THR A 158 -11.94 5.35 -0.17
N LEU A 159 -12.48 4.13 -0.21
CA LEU A 159 -11.72 2.88 -0.28
C LEU A 159 -12.24 2.02 -1.43
N ASN A 160 -11.37 1.17 -1.98
CA ASN A 160 -11.79 0.14 -2.91
C ASN A 160 -12.17 -1.13 -2.12
N GLY A 161 -13.43 -1.18 -1.69
CA GLY A 161 -13.94 -2.31 -0.92
C GLY A 161 -13.62 -2.24 0.58
N MET A 162 -13.63 -3.41 1.24
CA MET A 162 -13.29 -3.57 2.65
C MET A 162 -11.75 -3.56 2.81
N SER A 163 -11.26 -2.66 3.65
CA SER A 163 -9.82 -2.51 3.93
C SER A 163 -9.59 -2.34 5.43
N HIS A 164 -8.45 -2.82 5.92
CA HIS A 164 -8.02 -2.49 7.28
C HIS A 164 -7.54 -1.04 7.32
N VAL A 165 -8.14 -0.24 8.18
CA VAL A 165 -7.79 1.17 8.37
C VAL A 165 -7.42 1.39 9.82
N ASP A 166 -6.20 1.88 10.04
CA ASP A 166 -5.74 2.41 11.33
C ASP A 166 -5.73 3.94 11.24
N ALA A 167 -6.69 4.58 11.93
CA ALA A 167 -6.86 6.02 11.94
C ALA A 167 -6.69 6.55 13.37
N ARG A 168 -5.65 7.37 13.58
CA ARG A 168 -5.25 7.88 14.90
C ARG A 168 -5.13 9.40 14.88
N ILE A 169 -5.41 10.01 16.00
CA ILE A 169 -5.23 11.44 16.24
C ILE A 169 -3.98 11.63 17.11
N TYR A 170 -3.14 12.56 16.70
CA TYR A 170 -1.94 12.96 17.43
C TYR A 170 -1.99 14.45 17.77
N ASP A 171 -1.39 14.83 18.88
CA ASP A 171 -1.18 16.23 19.21
C ASP A 171 0.05 16.80 18.44
N ILE A 172 0.27 18.10 18.58
CA ILE A 172 1.40 18.80 17.94
C ILE A 172 2.77 18.33 18.44
N GLN A 173 2.83 17.54 19.51
CA GLN A 173 4.03 16.95 20.07
C GLN A 173 4.24 15.50 19.61
N GLY A 174 3.33 14.99 18.75
CA GLY A 174 3.36 13.63 18.23
C GLY A 174 2.84 12.56 19.21
N ARG A 175 2.16 12.94 20.30
CA ARG A 175 1.57 12.00 21.25
C ARG A 175 0.20 11.57 20.73
N GLU A 176 -0.07 10.28 20.75
CA GLU A 176 -1.38 9.73 20.40
C GLU A 176 -2.44 10.25 21.38
N VAL A 177 -3.51 10.82 20.84
CA VAL A 177 -4.65 11.40 21.57
C VAL A 177 -5.84 10.47 21.51
N ALA A 178 -6.11 9.87 20.36
CA ALA A 178 -7.23 8.96 20.17
C ALA A 178 -6.99 7.99 19.02
N ILE A 179 -7.60 6.82 19.12
CA ILE A 179 -7.80 5.89 18.00
C ILE A 179 -9.23 6.11 17.50
N VAL A 180 -9.36 6.53 16.24
CA VAL A 180 -10.67 6.79 15.61
C VAL A 180 -11.20 5.52 14.97
N ASN A 181 -10.31 4.73 14.38
CA ASN A 181 -10.61 3.41 13.83
C ASN A 181 -9.35 2.54 13.90
N ASP A 182 -9.56 1.26 14.17
CA ASP A 182 -8.56 0.21 14.04
C ASP A 182 -9.30 -1.07 13.65
N GLY A 183 -9.47 -1.30 12.34
CA GLY A 183 -10.22 -2.45 11.86
C GLY A 183 -10.70 -2.34 10.42
N MET A 184 -11.45 -3.37 10.00
CA MET A 184 -11.98 -3.50 8.65
C MET A 184 -13.14 -2.56 8.42
N VAL A 185 -13.00 -1.68 7.44
CA VAL A 185 -14.05 -0.73 7.03
C VAL A 185 -14.14 -0.63 5.50
N SER A 186 -15.29 -0.20 5.01
CA SER A 186 -15.49 0.29 3.64
C SER A 186 -15.49 1.82 3.63
N SER A 187 -15.70 2.42 2.45
CA SER A 187 -15.84 3.88 2.34
C SER A 187 -16.88 4.40 3.31
N GLN A 188 -16.48 5.32 4.17
CA GLN A 188 -17.34 5.90 5.20
C GLN A 188 -16.78 7.22 5.74
N THR A 189 -17.60 7.93 6.50
CA THR A 189 -17.15 9.08 7.30
C THR A 189 -16.72 8.59 8.67
N LEU A 190 -15.51 8.95 9.07
CA LEU A 190 -15.01 8.81 10.44
C LEU A 190 -15.14 10.15 11.18
N SER A 191 -15.43 10.10 12.46
CA SER A 191 -15.59 11.30 13.30
C SER A 191 -14.89 11.14 14.63
N TRP A 192 -14.32 12.24 15.11
CA TRP A 192 -13.72 12.32 16.44
C TRP A 192 -14.32 13.47 17.23
N VAL A 193 -14.58 13.22 18.52
CA VAL A 193 -15.11 14.22 19.46
C VAL A 193 -14.02 14.60 20.45
N ALA A 194 -13.60 15.85 20.43
CA ALA A 194 -12.53 16.39 21.27
C ALA A 194 -13.02 17.00 22.59
N SER A 195 -14.14 16.54 23.16
CA SER A 195 -14.74 17.11 24.36
C SER A 195 -13.83 17.12 25.57
N ASP A 196 -12.87 16.21 25.65
CA ASP A 196 -11.93 16.08 26.77
C ASP A 196 -10.63 16.87 26.57
N TYR A 197 -10.46 17.53 25.41
CA TYR A 197 -9.26 18.27 25.02
C TYR A 197 -9.50 19.76 24.79
N ALA A 198 -10.74 20.23 24.97
CA ALA A 198 -11.10 21.64 24.86
C ALA A 198 -10.86 22.33 26.20
N SER A 199 -9.72 22.97 26.36
CA SER A 199 -9.43 23.90 27.45
C SER A 199 -8.75 25.18 26.94
#